data_16f14bec9fab1e081e7d78ff85adb17d
#
_entry.id   16f14bec9fab1e081e7d78ff85adb17d
#
_cell.length_a   1.000
_cell.length_b   1.000
_cell.length_c   1.000
_cell.angle_alpha   90.00
_cell.angle_beta   90.00
_cell.angle_gamma   90.00
#
_symmetry.space_group_name_H-M   'P 1'
#
loop_
_entity.id
_entity.type
_entity.pdbx_description
1 polymer ?
#
loop_
_entity_poly.entity_id
_entity_poly.type
_entity_poly.pdbx_seq_one_letter_code
_entity_poly.pdbx_strand_id
1 'polypeptide(L)'
;MDGRIVSTKLRVEGVKTDADVRQALQSLYDVFTELGIGQGTFEVERDGGVAKLWVKHLASVDVDVSAVNAALEKAGSYRVVE
;
A
#
# COMPACT_ATOMS: atom_id res chain seq x y z
N MET A 1 -22.13 -14.80 3.11
CA MET A 1 -21.89 -13.52 2.46
C MET A 1 -20.95 -12.70 3.33
N ASP A 2 -19.87 -12.29 2.74
CA ASP A 2 -18.82 -11.70 3.55
C ASP A 2 -18.63 -10.23 3.20
N GLY A 3 -19.32 -9.36 3.93
CA GLY A 3 -19.17 -7.92 3.79
C GLY A 3 -18.19 -7.31 4.78
N ARG A 4 -17.40 -8.15 5.45
CA ARG A 4 -16.49 -7.69 6.49
C ARG A 4 -15.28 -7.00 5.88
N ILE A 5 -14.90 -5.87 6.50
CA ILE A 5 -13.69 -5.14 6.12
C ILE A 5 -12.53 -5.65 6.98
N VAL A 6 -11.43 -5.98 6.34
CA VAL A 6 -10.21 -6.40 7.02
C VAL A 6 -9.06 -5.52 6.61
N SER A 7 -7.99 -5.53 7.36
CA SER A 7 -6.77 -4.79 7.05
C SER A 7 -5.64 -5.76 6.78
N THR A 8 -4.91 -5.52 5.71
CA THR A 8 -3.69 -6.24 5.38
C THR A 8 -2.51 -5.30 5.52
N LYS A 9 -1.48 -5.73 6.21
CA LYS A 9 -0.27 -4.94 6.39
C LYS A 9 0.80 -5.39 5.41
N LEU A 10 1.36 -4.43 4.69
CA LEU A 10 2.51 -4.64 3.82
C LEU A 10 3.65 -3.76 4.29
N ARG A 11 4.88 -4.22 4.13
CA ARG A 11 6.05 -3.41 4.42
C ARG A 11 6.60 -2.86 3.11
N VAL A 12 6.94 -1.57 3.11
CA VAL A 12 7.37 -0.87 1.90
C VAL A 12 8.67 -0.13 2.19
N GLU A 13 9.69 -0.41 1.41
CA GLU A 13 10.97 0.30 1.48
C GLU A 13 10.90 1.62 0.70
N GLY A 14 11.65 2.60 1.17
CA GLY A 14 11.86 3.84 0.44
C GLY A 14 10.95 4.99 0.84
N VAL A 15 9.88 4.71 1.55
CA VAL A 15 8.94 5.74 2.01
C VAL A 15 9.46 6.30 3.33
N LYS A 16 9.98 7.53 3.31
CA LYS A 16 10.64 8.14 4.47
C LYS A 16 10.04 9.46 4.90
N THR A 17 9.38 10.16 3.99
CA THR A 17 8.86 11.51 4.24
C THR A 17 7.38 11.57 3.91
N ASP A 18 6.72 12.65 4.34
CA ASP A 18 5.32 12.88 3.98
C ASP A 18 5.13 13.01 2.48
N ALA A 19 6.11 13.60 1.80
CA ALA A 19 6.06 13.69 0.34
C ALA A 19 6.10 12.31 -0.31
N ASP A 20 6.92 11.40 0.23
CA ASP A 20 6.96 10.01 -0.25
C ASP A 20 5.63 9.32 -0.04
N VAL A 21 5.01 9.51 1.12
CA VAL A 21 3.69 8.93 1.43
C VAL A 21 2.67 9.39 0.41
N ARG A 22 2.61 10.68 0.13
CA ARG A 22 1.66 11.22 -0.84
C ARG A 22 1.89 10.67 -2.24
N GLN A 23 3.13 10.62 -2.66
CA GLN A 23 3.49 10.13 -3.98
C GLN A 23 3.14 8.64 -4.13
N ALA A 24 3.45 7.85 -3.13
CA ALA A 24 3.15 6.42 -3.13
C ALA A 24 1.64 6.17 -3.13
N LEU A 25 0.90 6.86 -2.27
CA LEU A 25 -0.56 6.70 -2.22
C LEU A 25 -1.22 7.12 -3.53
N GLN A 26 -0.73 8.19 -4.14
CA GLN A 26 -1.27 8.68 -5.39
C GLN A 26 -1.10 7.64 -6.51
N SER A 27 0.04 6.99 -6.57
CA SER A 27 0.27 5.94 -7.57
C SER A 27 -0.52 4.68 -7.28
N LEU A 28 -0.84 4.41 -6.01
CA LEU A 28 -1.63 3.25 -5.63
C LEU A 28 -3.12 3.43 -5.85
N TYR A 29 -3.56 4.66 -6.00
CA TYR A 29 -4.98 4.98 -6.09
C TYR A 29 -5.68 4.21 -7.21
N ASP A 30 -5.09 4.20 -8.40
CA ASP A 30 -5.66 3.50 -9.54
C ASP A 30 -5.70 2.00 -9.33
N VAL A 31 -4.63 1.44 -8.78
CA VAL A 31 -4.54 0.01 -8.49
C VAL A 31 -5.57 -0.39 -7.46
N PHE A 32 -5.73 0.40 -6.42
CA PHE A 32 -6.72 0.13 -5.38
C PHE A 32 -8.13 0.14 -5.95
N THR A 33 -8.42 1.09 -6.83
CA THR A 33 -9.72 1.15 -7.50
C THR A 33 -9.98 -0.09 -8.34
N GLU A 34 -8.99 -0.52 -9.11
CA GLU A 34 -9.11 -1.70 -9.96
C GLU A 34 -9.28 -2.98 -9.15
N LEU A 35 -8.61 -3.09 -8.02
CA LEU A 35 -8.68 -4.29 -7.19
C LEU A 35 -9.85 -4.30 -6.22
N GLY A 36 -10.61 -3.21 -6.16
CA GLY A 36 -11.71 -3.11 -5.22
C GLY A 36 -11.27 -2.87 -3.79
N ILE A 37 -10.13 -2.25 -3.61
CA ILE A 37 -9.58 -1.92 -2.29
C ILE A 37 -10.10 -0.55 -1.88
N GLY A 38 -10.53 -0.46 -0.63
CA GLY A 38 -11.16 0.76 -0.15
C GLY A 38 -10.21 1.88 0.23
N GLN A 39 -9.15 1.56 0.93
CA GLN A 39 -8.31 2.61 1.52
C GLN A 39 -6.92 2.09 1.86
N GLY A 40 -5.91 2.95 1.70
CA GLY A 40 -4.55 2.66 2.13
C GLY A 40 -4.04 3.76 3.06
N THR A 41 -3.26 3.36 4.05
CA THR A 41 -2.64 4.29 5.00
C THR A 41 -1.20 3.87 5.23
N PHE A 42 -0.28 4.82 5.15
CA PHE A 42 1.12 4.58 5.47
C PHE A 42 1.44 5.02 6.89
N GLU A 43 2.28 4.23 7.52
CA GLU A 43 2.87 4.56 8.81
C GLU A 43 4.39 4.52 8.63
N VAL A 44 5.02 5.69 8.69
CA VAL A 44 6.46 5.82 8.45
C VAL A 44 7.22 5.59 9.73
N GLU A 45 8.20 4.68 9.66
CA GLU A 45 9.07 4.39 10.79
C GLU A 45 10.29 5.31 10.78
N ARG A 46 10.64 5.84 11.95
CA ARG A 46 11.77 6.76 12.07
C ARG A 46 13.11 6.07 11.91
N ASP A 47 13.17 4.79 12.22
CA ASP A 47 14.44 4.11 12.42
C ASP A 47 14.96 3.32 11.26
N GLY A 48 14.26 3.18 10.19
CA GLY A 48 14.81 2.23 9.32
C GLY A 48 14.40 2.20 7.93
N GLY A 49 13.56 3.06 7.65
CA GLY A 49 13.22 3.18 6.29
C GLY A 49 12.28 2.12 5.73
N VAL A 50 11.67 1.31 6.57
CA VAL A 50 10.60 0.41 6.12
C VAL A 50 9.30 0.95 6.68
N ALA A 51 8.44 1.45 5.81
CA ALA A 51 7.12 1.93 6.21
C ALA A 51 6.12 0.78 6.18
N LYS A 52 5.08 0.92 6.96
CA LYS A 52 3.96 -0.02 6.95
C LYS A 52 2.84 0.55 6.12
N LEU A 53 2.34 -0.22 5.18
CA LEU A 53 1.16 0.12 4.41
C LEU A 53 0.00 -0.71 4.90
N TRP A 54 -1.01 -0.07 5.46
CA TRP A 54 -2.24 -0.74 5.89
C TRP A 54 -3.27 -0.57 4.80
N VAL A 55 -3.79 -1.69 4.31
CA VAL A 55 -4.76 -1.71 3.22
C VAL A 55 -6.07 -2.25 3.75
N LYS A 56 -7.12 -1.47 3.63
CA LYS A 56 -8.47 -1.90 4.02
C LYS A 56 -9.22 -2.40 2.80
N HIS A 57 -9.74 -3.62 2.92
CA HIS A 57 -10.46 -4.25 1.81
C HIS A 57 -11.49 -5.24 2.36
N LEU A 58 -12.40 -5.65 1.51
CA LEU A 58 -13.34 -6.72 1.88
C LEU A 58 -12.58 -8.02 2.07
N ALA A 59 -13.03 -8.84 3.02
CA ALA A 59 -12.38 -10.12 3.31
C ALA A 59 -12.37 -11.04 2.10
N SER A 60 -13.33 -10.90 1.19
CA SER A 60 -13.39 -11.69 -0.03
C SER A 60 -12.44 -11.20 -1.14
N VAL A 61 -11.79 -10.06 -0.95
CA VAL A 61 -10.87 -9.48 -1.93
C VAL A 61 -9.44 -9.76 -1.49
N ASP A 62 -8.64 -10.35 -2.39
CA ASP A 62 -7.22 -10.58 -2.12
C ASP A 62 -6.42 -9.37 -2.57
N VAL A 63 -5.43 -9.00 -1.77
CA VAL A 63 -4.51 -7.92 -2.14
C VAL A 63 -3.43 -8.48 -3.05
N ASP A 64 -3.40 -8.00 -4.28
CA ASP A 64 -2.38 -8.42 -5.24
C ASP A 64 -1.09 -7.63 -4.97
N VAL A 65 -0.17 -8.24 -4.25
CA VAL A 65 1.09 -7.61 -3.86
C VAL A 65 1.92 -7.23 -5.10
N SER A 66 1.87 -8.05 -6.14
CA SER A 66 2.60 -7.75 -7.38
C SER A 66 2.11 -6.48 -8.04
N ALA A 67 0.80 -6.27 -8.08
CA ALA A 67 0.21 -5.06 -8.64
C ALA A 67 0.57 -3.83 -7.81
N VAL A 68 0.52 -3.97 -6.49
CA VAL A 68 0.90 -2.90 -5.56
C VAL A 68 2.37 -2.53 -5.76
N ASN A 69 3.23 -3.53 -5.83
CA ASN A 69 4.66 -3.31 -6.03
C ASN A 69 4.95 -2.61 -7.35
N ALA A 70 4.29 -3.02 -8.42
CA ALA A 70 4.46 -2.41 -9.74
C ALA A 70 4.08 -0.94 -9.73
N ALA A 71 2.98 -0.59 -9.06
CA ALA A 71 2.55 0.79 -8.95
C ALA A 71 3.55 1.63 -8.15
N LEU A 72 4.08 1.06 -7.07
CA LEU A 72 5.08 1.76 -6.25
C LEU A 72 6.39 1.99 -7.01
N GLU A 73 6.81 1.03 -7.82
CA GLU A 73 8.00 1.19 -8.64
C GLU A 73 7.86 2.29 -9.68
N LYS A 74 6.66 2.49 -10.20
CA LYS A 74 6.38 3.61 -11.12
C LYS A 74 6.44 4.96 -10.43
N ALA A 75 6.11 5.02 -9.16
CA ALA A 75 6.11 6.28 -8.41
C ALA A 75 7.53 6.72 -8.03
N GLY A 76 8.44 5.78 -7.85
CA GLY A 76 9.80 6.11 -7.43
C GLY A 76 10.54 4.86 -7.00
N SER A 77 11.40 5.00 -6.01
CA SER A 77 12.25 3.90 -5.53
C SER A 77 11.58 3.12 -4.39
N TYR A 78 10.29 2.97 -4.45
CA TYR A 78 9.53 2.27 -3.42
C TYR A 78 9.38 0.80 -3.80
N ARG A 79 9.40 -0.06 -2.80
CA ARG A 79 9.31 -1.49 -3.04
C ARG A 79 8.68 -2.20 -1.86
N VAL A 80 7.75 -3.13 -2.14
CA VAL A 80 7.19 -3.97 -1.11
C VAL A 80 8.22 -5.02 -0.70
N VAL A 81 8.46 -5.11 0.62
CA VAL A 81 9.32 -6.14 1.20
C VAL A 81 8.50 -6.92 2.23
N GLU A 82 8.72 -8.17 2.33
CA GLU A 82 8.01 -8.98 3.30
C GLU A 82 8.86 -9.45 4.44
#